data_e601f77888d72bdef2a5d87066a053f5
#
_entry.id   e601f77888d72bdef2a5d87066a053f5
#
_cell.length_a   1.000
_cell.length_b   1.000
_cell.length_c   1.000
_cell.angle_alpha   90.00
_cell.angle_beta   90.00
_cell.angle_gamma   90.00
#
_symmetry.space_group_name_H-M   'P 1'
#
loop_
_entity.id
_entity.type
_entity.pdbx_description
1 polymer ?
#
loop_
_entity_poly.entity_id
_entity_poly.type
_entity_poly.pdbx_seq_one_letter_code
_entity_poly.pdbx_strand_id
1 'polypeptide(L)'
;MAPLRLVAGIVALTLLIVIRRRKRLRLRASMPPGPELAWFGLGDNQRDMPKHEAWKTFTKWYEQYGPVVSVLVGSTNVIVLGTVKAATDLLEKRGSIYSSRHRQILAGEIYSGGMRGIGMPYGRRWRNWRSLIHSGLSIEASKNYKPQQSLEARILVKDFMDAADYKQLSFHLRRFAVSVVLNVGYGERIKTLHDKMVVENMEIDRYFLKILSSNSVWPILLRLPKWLQWFRWEPERMRHRDTMVYMGLLDGVKERIANKTDSAKPSVAVRGLEKQQDWGLNDIELAYACSAPWQAGGSTTSQAIHVFLFAMLLNPDVLEKAQEEIDRVVGRSRQPEFDDIDTLPYVDAICKEVLRWRPVIPIGVAHCNTTADVYEGMYIPAGSKVYANIDLMSKDPVAYPSPDEFKPERWLGPNPAPAFPFSFGFGRRQCPGMHIATNALFIVASKLIWAFDIKARVDPLTGRPVILDPDDMAGDLVRGPRDVPCVLQVRGNSEQTRALILAEAEAAETEALEFTP
;
A
#
# COMPACT_ATOMS: atom_id res chain seq x y z
N MET A 1 -39.30 18.31 -49.28
CA MET A 1 -38.16 17.37 -49.12
C MET A 1 -37.44 17.48 -47.78
N ALA A 2 -37.28 18.66 -47.17
CA ALA A 2 -36.60 18.84 -45.88
C ALA A 2 -37.27 18.09 -44.69
N PRO A 3 -38.60 18.09 -44.50
CA PRO A 3 -39.22 17.41 -43.35
C PRO A 3 -39.08 15.88 -43.42
N LEU A 4 -39.11 15.31 -44.62
CA LEU A 4 -38.96 13.85 -44.83
C LEU A 4 -37.55 13.37 -44.45
N ARG A 5 -36.51 14.17 -44.75
CA ARG A 5 -35.10 13.89 -44.39
C ARG A 5 -34.89 13.99 -42.86
N LEU A 6 -35.56 14.94 -42.20
CA LEU A 6 -35.51 15.09 -40.75
C LEU A 6 -36.15 13.89 -40.04
N VAL A 7 -37.38 13.47 -40.50
CA VAL A 7 -38.04 12.28 -39.99
C VAL A 7 -37.22 11.01 -40.19
N ALA A 8 -36.66 10.81 -41.39
CA ALA A 8 -35.80 9.68 -41.65
C ALA A 8 -34.53 9.68 -40.77
N GLY A 9 -33.92 10.85 -40.51
CA GLY A 9 -32.82 11.02 -39.57
C GLY A 9 -33.17 10.65 -38.12
N ILE A 10 -34.33 11.10 -37.65
CA ILE A 10 -34.81 10.78 -36.30
C ILE A 10 -35.08 9.28 -36.16
N VAL A 11 -35.73 8.65 -37.16
CA VAL A 11 -36.00 7.20 -37.18
C VAL A 11 -34.71 6.41 -37.16
N ALA A 12 -33.72 6.79 -37.99
CA ALA A 12 -32.43 6.13 -38.04
C ALA A 12 -31.68 6.26 -36.69
N LEU A 13 -31.69 7.45 -36.07
CA LEU A 13 -31.08 7.67 -34.78
C LEU A 13 -31.76 6.84 -33.69
N THR A 14 -33.08 6.81 -33.66
CA THR A 14 -33.86 6.02 -32.70
C THR A 14 -33.54 4.53 -32.87
N LEU A 15 -33.52 4.03 -34.10
CA LEU A 15 -33.18 2.64 -34.41
C LEU A 15 -31.76 2.28 -33.94
N LEU A 16 -30.76 3.17 -34.19
CA LEU A 16 -29.41 3.02 -33.70
C LEU A 16 -29.33 2.98 -32.17
N ILE A 17 -30.09 3.83 -31.50
CA ILE A 17 -30.18 3.85 -30.01
C ILE A 17 -30.77 2.52 -29.51
N VAL A 18 -31.84 2.05 -30.10
CA VAL A 18 -32.50 0.77 -29.73
C VAL A 18 -31.56 -0.41 -29.96
N ILE A 19 -30.87 -0.47 -31.11
CA ILE A 19 -29.93 -1.54 -31.42
C ILE A 19 -28.75 -1.51 -30.43
N ARG A 20 -28.17 -0.35 -30.17
CA ARG A 20 -27.08 -0.19 -29.19
C ARG A 20 -27.55 -0.61 -27.78
N ARG A 21 -28.73 -0.18 -27.37
CA ARG A 21 -29.34 -0.58 -26.09
C ARG A 21 -29.49 -2.10 -26.00
N ARG A 22 -30.11 -2.73 -27.00
CA ARG A 22 -30.31 -4.20 -27.03
C ARG A 22 -28.98 -4.95 -26.98
N LYS A 23 -27.99 -4.53 -27.74
CA LYS A 23 -26.65 -5.14 -27.73
C LYS A 23 -26.00 -5.01 -26.35
N ARG A 24 -26.08 -3.83 -25.74
CA ARG A 24 -25.53 -3.56 -24.41
C ARG A 24 -26.21 -4.39 -23.31
N LEU A 25 -27.54 -4.47 -23.32
CA LEU A 25 -28.30 -5.27 -22.37
C LEU A 25 -28.02 -6.78 -22.51
N ARG A 26 -27.91 -7.29 -23.75
CA ARG A 26 -27.52 -8.69 -23.99
C ARG A 26 -26.12 -8.99 -23.44
N LEU A 27 -25.15 -8.12 -23.71
CA LEU A 27 -23.79 -8.27 -23.16
C LEU A 27 -23.84 -8.23 -21.62
N ARG A 28 -24.59 -7.28 -21.06
CA ARG A 28 -24.72 -7.15 -19.61
C ARG A 28 -25.33 -8.39 -18.96
N ALA A 29 -26.31 -9.01 -19.59
CA ALA A 29 -26.96 -10.23 -19.10
C ALA A 29 -26.00 -11.45 -19.03
N SER A 30 -24.91 -11.45 -19.78
CA SER A 30 -23.88 -12.50 -19.72
C SER A 30 -22.73 -12.17 -18.78
N MET A 31 -22.68 -10.94 -18.24
CA MET A 31 -21.61 -10.49 -17.32
C MET A 31 -21.99 -10.78 -15.85
N PRO A 32 -21.03 -10.68 -14.91
CA PRO A 32 -21.35 -10.71 -13.49
C PRO A 32 -22.45 -9.70 -13.14
N PRO A 33 -23.36 -10.02 -12.20
CA PRO A 33 -24.44 -9.14 -11.78
C PRO A 33 -23.89 -7.83 -11.19
N GLY A 34 -24.75 -6.84 -11.03
CA GLY A 34 -24.39 -5.55 -10.43
C GLY A 34 -25.46 -4.49 -10.66
N PRO A 35 -25.26 -3.25 -10.21
CA PRO A 35 -26.22 -2.16 -10.27
C PRO A 35 -26.77 -1.95 -11.68
N GLU A 36 -28.05 -1.61 -11.78
CA GLU A 36 -28.68 -1.31 -13.05
C GLU A 36 -28.04 -0.11 -13.73
N LEU A 37 -27.96 -0.17 -15.06
CA LEU A 37 -27.44 0.96 -15.83
C LEU A 37 -28.43 2.12 -15.77
N ALA A 38 -27.92 3.32 -15.51
CA ALA A 38 -28.71 4.55 -15.55
C ALA A 38 -29.43 4.72 -16.91
N TRP A 39 -30.48 5.56 -16.95
CA TRP A 39 -31.18 5.95 -18.17
C TRP A 39 -31.70 4.75 -18.99
N PHE A 40 -32.42 3.85 -18.32
CA PHE A 40 -33.01 2.67 -18.96
C PHE A 40 -32.04 1.80 -19.76
N GLY A 41 -30.78 1.68 -19.26
CA GLY A 41 -29.74 0.87 -19.88
C GLY A 41 -28.92 1.57 -20.96
N LEU A 42 -29.05 2.88 -21.13
CA LEU A 42 -28.26 3.70 -22.04
C LEU A 42 -27.08 4.43 -21.33
N GLY A 43 -27.24 4.69 -20.03
CA GLY A 43 -26.22 5.32 -19.18
C GLY A 43 -25.16 4.35 -18.64
N ASP A 44 -24.46 4.78 -17.63
CA ASP A 44 -23.45 4.03 -16.90
C ASP A 44 -23.68 4.12 -15.39
N ASN A 45 -22.82 3.50 -14.61
CA ASN A 45 -22.88 3.49 -13.16
C ASN A 45 -21.87 4.47 -12.52
N GLN A 46 -21.46 5.52 -13.21
CA GLN A 46 -20.47 6.46 -12.65
C GLN A 46 -20.95 7.13 -11.36
N ARG A 47 -22.25 7.32 -11.21
CA ARG A 47 -22.86 7.87 -9.99
C ARG A 47 -22.85 6.90 -8.81
N ASP A 48 -22.85 5.59 -9.09
CA ASP A 48 -22.85 4.54 -8.09
C ASP A 48 -21.42 4.25 -7.59
N MET A 49 -20.39 4.69 -8.34
CA MET A 49 -19.00 4.52 -7.93
C MET A 49 -18.70 5.39 -6.72
N PRO A 50 -18.16 4.78 -5.65
CA PRO A 50 -17.81 5.51 -4.43
C PRO A 50 -16.67 6.49 -4.69
N LYS A 51 -16.80 7.67 -4.10
CA LYS A 51 -15.72 8.68 -4.10
C LYS A 51 -14.71 8.42 -2.99
N HIS A 52 -15.19 7.91 -1.88
CA HIS A 52 -14.42 7.60 -0.68
C HIS A 52 -14.83 6.22 -0.15
N GLU A 53 -13.94 5.58 0.61
CA GLU A 53 -14.20 4.32 1.30
C GLU A 53 -14.82 3.23 0.40
N ALA A 54 -14.23 3.05 -0.78
CA ALA A 54 -14.77 2.17 -1.81
C ALA A 54 -15.01 0.72 -1.32
N TRP A 55 -14.23 0.26 -0.35
CA TRP A 55 -14.41 -1.07 0.25
C TRP A 55 -15.78 -1.26 0.88
N LYS A 56 -16.34 -0.24 1.55
CA LYS A 56 -17.70 -0.30 2.15
C LYS A 56 -18.78 -0.47 1.09
N THR A 57 -18.68 0.27 -0.02
CA THR A 57 -19.63 0.14 -1.14
C THR A 57 -19.49 -1.21 -1.83
N PHE A 58 -18.26 -1.68 -2.04
CA PHE A 58 -18.00 -2.98 -2.65
C PHE A 58 -18.50 -4.14 -1.78
N THR A 59 -18.46 -4.01 -0.46
CA THR A 59 -19.07 -4.98 0.47
C THR A 59 -20.59 -5.02 0.31
N LYS A 60 -21.27 -3.86 0.26
CA LYS A 60 -22.73 -3.81 0.00
C LYS A 60 -23.09 -4.43 -1.35
N TRP A 61 -22.27 -4.22 -2.38
CA TRP A 61 -22.51 -4.88 -3.68
C TRP A 61 -22.29 -6.38 -3.62
N TYR A 62 -21.30 -6.86 -2.86
CA TYR A 62 -21.13 -8.29 -2.63
C TYR A 62 -22.36 -8.92 -1.96
N GLU A 63 -22.89 -8.28 -0.92
CA GLU A 63 -24.11 -8.75 -0.22
C GLU A 63 -25.33 -8.81 -1.14
N GLN A 64 -25.46 -7.86 -2.05
CA GLN A 64 -26.59 -7.74 -2.96
C GLN A 64 -26.47 -8.60 -4.22
N TYR A 65 -25.28 -8.71 -4.79
CA TYR A 65 -25.06 -9.27 -6.12
C TYR A 65 -24.18 -10.53 -6.14
N GLY A 66 -23.55 -10.87 -5.02
CA GLY A 66 -22.70 -12.06 -4.89
C GLY A 66 -21.20 -11.81 -5.11
N PRO A 67 -20.40 -12.89 -5.26
CA PRO A 67 -18.94 -12.89 -5.10
C PRO A 67 -18.18 -12.15 -6.21
N VAL A 68 -18.79 -11.93 -7.36
CA VAL A 68 -18.23 -11.20 -8.49
C VAL A 68 -19.25 -10.21 -8.99
N VAL A 69 -18.93 -8.93 -8.92
CA VAL A 69 -19.84 -7.84 -9.30
C VAL A 69 -19.28 -7.10 -10.50
N SER A 70 -20.14 -6.69 -11.44
CA SER A 70 -19.74 -5.84 -12.55
C SER A 70 -20.45 -4.50 -12.55
N VAL A 71 -19.68 -3.45 -12.86
CA VAL A 71 -20.14 -2.05 -12.91
C VAL A 71 -19.60 -1.42 -14.17
N LEU A 72 -20.37 -0.60 -14.86
CA LEU A 72 -19.90 0.14 -16.04
C LEU A 72 -19.64 1.59 -15.65
N VAL A 73 -18.41 2.06 -15.86
CA VAL A 73 -17.98 3.44 -15.56
C VAL A 73 -17.47 4.08 -16.85
N GLY A 74 -18.24 4.99 -17.42
CA GLY A 74 -17.99 5.50 -18.75
C GLY A 74 -18.01 4.38 -19.79
N SER A 75 -16.87 4.09 -20.39
CA SER A 75 -16.69 2.96 -21.32
C SER A 75 -15.94 1.77 -20.72
N THR A 76 -15.60 1.82 -19.42
CA THR A 76 -14.79 0.82 -18.75
C THR A 76 -15.66 -0.11 -17.91
N ASN A 77 -15.55 -1.42 -18.16
CA ASN A 77 -16.12 -2.40 -17.25
C ASN A 77 -15.24 -2.52 -16.02
N VAL A 78 -15.84 -2.40 -14.85
CA VAL A 78 -15.20 -2.59 -13.55
C VAL A 78 -15.76 -3.88 -12.94
N ILE A 79 -14.86 -4.78 -12.57
CA ILE A 79 -15.18 -6.04 -11.91
C ILE A 79 -14.67 -5.96 -10.48
N VAL A 80 -15.53 -6.29 -9.52
CA VAL A 80 -15.16 -6.33 -8.10
C VAL A 80 -15.25 -7.78 -7.61
N LEU A 81 -14.16 -8.26 -7.05
CA LEU A 81 -14.03 -9.60 -6.49
C LEU A 81 -14.20 -9.52 -4.98
N GLY A 82 -15.20 -10.20 -4.43
CA GLY A 82 -15.53 -10.19 -3.01
C GLY A 82 -14.99 -11.38 -2.21
N THR A 83 -14.44 -12.41 -2.87
CA THR A 83 -13.93 -13.61 -2.20
C THR A 83 -12.48 -13.91 -2.56
N VAL A 84 -11.75 -14.53 -1.61
CA VAL A 84 -10.39 -15.03 -1.84
C VAL A 84 -10.36 -16.02 -3.00
N LYS A 85 -11.38 -16.91 -3.11
CA LYS A 85 -11.48 -17.87 -4.20
C LYS A 85 -11.49 -17.19 -5.56
N ALA A 86 -12.38 -16.22 -5.78
CA ALA A 86 -12.49 -15.51 -7.06
C ALA A 86 -11.20 -14.71 -7.38
N ALA A 87 -10.61 -14.08 -6.37
CA ALA A 87 -9.36 -13.35 -6.54
C ALA A 87 -8.18 -14.28 -6.89
N THR A 88 -8.04 -15.39 -6.20
CA THR A 88 -7.00 -16.41 -6.50
C THR A 88 -7.20 -17.02 -7.88
N ASP A 89 -8.44 -17.38 -8.23
CA ASP A 89 -8.72 -17.97 -9.55
C ASP A 89 -8.39 -17.03 -10.70
N LEU A 90 -8.73 -15.74 -10.58
CA LEU A 90 -8.53 -14.77 -11.65
C LEU A 90 -7.15 -14.10 -11.60
N LEU A 91 -6.72 -13.62 -10.43
CA LEU A 91 -5.52 -12.77 -10.33
C LEU A 91 -4.22 -13.56 -10.16
N GLU A 92 -4.30 -14.83 -9.68
CA GLU A 92 -3.13 -15.71 -9.55
C GLU A 92 -3.11 -16.78 -10.64
N LYS A 93 -4.08 -17.71 -10.64
CA LYS A 93 -4.11 -18.84 -11.57
C LYS A 93 -4.22 -18.37 -13.03
N ARG A 94 -5.03 -17.33 -13.30
CA ARG A 94 -5.14 -16.69 -14.62
C ARG A 94 -4.27 -15.43 -14.75
N GLY A 95 -3.21 -15.31 -13.95
CA GLY A 95 -2.33 -14.15 -13.89
C GLY A 95 -1.68 -13.77 -15.23
N SER A 96 -1.59 -14.66 -16.21
CA SER A 96 -1.16 -14.32 -17.58
C SER A 96 -2.10 -13.33 -18.27
N ILE A 97 -3.39 -13.40 -17.97
CA ILE A 97 -4.45 -12.54 -18.53
C ILE A 97 -4.66 -11.30 -17.62
N TYR A 98 -4.71 -11.49 -16.30
CA TYR A 98 -5.15 -10.47 -15.32
C TYR A 98 -4.02 -9.64 -14.70
N SER A 99 -2.77 -9.79 -15.12
CA SER A 99 -1.65 -9.03 -14.53
C SER A 99 -1.40 -7.67 -15.16
N SER A 100 -2.22 -7.19 -16.11
CA SER A 100 -2.05 -5.85 -16.67
C SER A 100 -2.62 -4.76 -15.76
N ARG A 101 -2.45 -3.50 -16.15
CA ARG A 101 -3.05 -2.33 -15.52
C ARG A 101 -3.89 -1.60 -16.56
N HIS A 102 -5.02 -1.06 -16.10
CA HIS A 102 -5.84 -0.20 -16.95
C HIS A 102 -5.10 1.09 -17.26
N ARG A 103 -5.27 1.60 -18.48
CA ARG A 103 -4.64 2.82 -18.96
C ARG A 103 -5.00 4.02 -18.07
N GLN A 104 -4.00 4.71 -17.57
CA GLN A 104 -4.13 5.91 -16.74
C GLN A 104 -3.39 7.06 -17.43
N ILE A 105 -4.12 7.97 -18.08
CA ILE A 105 -3.52 9.04 -18.89
C ILE A 105 -2.74 10.01 -17.99
N LEU A 106 -3.37 10.54 -16.94
CA LEU A 106 -2.71 11.53 -16.08
C LEU A 106 -1.62 10.90 -15.22
N ALA A 107 -1.97 9.95 -14.37
CA ALA A 107 -1.03 9.36 -13.41
C ALA A 107 0.01 8.46 -14.08
N GLY A 108 -0.40 7.64 -15.05
CA GLY A 108 0.47 6.65 -15.69
C GLY A 108 1.32 7.24 -16.82
N GLU A 109 0.70 7.90 -17.82
CA GLU A 109 1.40 8.32 -19.02
C GLU A 109 2.06 9.70 -18.85
N ILE A 110 1.32 10.70 -18.38
CA ILE A 110 1.81 12.07 -18.34
C ILE A 110 2.72 12.28 -17.12
N TYR A 111 2.23 12.02 -15.92
CA TYR A 111 3.00 12.23 -14.69
C TYR A 111 4.13 11.20 -14.52
N SER A 112 3.84 9.92 -14.66
CA SER A 112 4.86 8.87 -14.44
C SER A 112 5.70 8.57 -15.68
N GLY A 113 5.35 9.09 -16.86
CA GLY A 113 6.02 8.72 -18.12
C GLY A 113 5.99 7.21 -18.42
N GLY A 114 5.04 6.48 -17.83
CA GLY A 114 4.97 5.03 -17.88
C GLY A 114 6.07 4.30 -17.11
N MET A 115 6.81 4.98 -16.21
CA MET A 115 8.01 4.41 -15.54
C MET A 115 7.72 3.89 -14.13
N ARG A 116 6.59 4.24 -13.49
CA ARG A 116 6.22 3.68 -12.18
C ARG A 116 5.65 2.28 -12.33
N GLY A 117 6.31 1.27 -11.75
CA GLY A 117 5.95 -0.15 -11.88
C GLY A 117 4.53 -0.50 -11.43
N ILE A 118 3.97 0.24 -10.46
CA ILE A 118 2.62 0.06 -9.97
C ILE A 118 1.56 0.26 -11.07
N GLY A 119 1.77 1.20 -11.99
CA GLY A 119 0.87 1.53 -13.10
C GLY A 119 1.26 0.93 -14.46
N MET A 120 2.43 0.29 -14.58
CA MET A 120 2.89 -0.28 -15.85
C MET A 120 1.96 -1.38 -16.35
N PRO A 121 1.56 -1.38 -17.65
CA PRO A 121 0.94 -2.54 -18.27
C PRO A 121 1.84 -3.77 -18.18
N TYR A 122 1.23 -4.96 -18.16
CA TYR A 122 1.99 -6.22 -18.19
C TYR A 122 2.68 -6.40 -19.54
N GLY A 123 3.99 -6.63 -19.53
CA GLY A 123 4.80 -6.78 -20.73
C GLY A 123 6.29 -6.92 -20.38
N ARG A 124 7.16 -6.89 -21.40
CA ARG A 124 8.62 -7.07 -21.23
C ARG A 124 9.19 -6.01 -20.27
N ARG A 125 8.84 -4.73 -20.47
CA ARG A 125 9.34 -3.61 -19.65
C ARG A 125 8.99 -3.80 -18.17
N TRP A 126 7.74 -4.18 -17.87
CA TRP A 126 7.33 -4.47 -16.50
C TRP A 126 8.05 -5.68 -15.91
N ARG A 127 8.27 -6.75 -16.70
CA ARG A 127 9.01 -7.93 -16.21
C ARG A 127 10.46 -7.59 -15.85
N ASN A 128 11.14 -6.79 -16.68
CA ASN A 128 12.50 -6.33 -16.40
C ASN A 128 12.54 -5.48 -15.12
N TRP A 129 11.65 -4.50 -15.01
CA TRP A 129 11.46 -3.73 -13.77
C TRP A 129 11.20 -4.63 -12.55
N ARG A 130 10.29 -5.60 -12.67
CA ARG A 130 9.94 -6.54 -11.58
C ARG A 130 11.12 -7.42 -11.19
N SER A 131 11.93 -7.87 -12.13
CA SER A 131 13.12 -8.68 -11.87
C SER A 131 14.16 -7.89 -11.08
N LEU A 132 14.42 -6.63 -11.46
CA LEU A 132 15.30 -5.73 -10.71
C LEU A 132 14.79 -5.56 -9.27
N ILE A 133 13.54 -5.17 -9.10
CA ILE A 133 12.97 -4.94 -7.77
C ILE A 133 13.01 -6.23 -6.93
N HIS A 134 12.67 -7.37 -7.51
CA HIS A 134 12.71 -8.65 -6.80
C HIS A 134 14.14 -9.03 -6.37
N SER A 135 15.15 -8.71 -7.16
CA SER A 135 16.56 -9.00 -6.79
C SER A 135 16.98 -8.29 -5.50
N GLY A 136 16.43 -7.09 -5.24
CA GLY A 136 16.70 -6.31 -4.03
C GLY A 136 15.72 -6.52 -2.87
N LEU A 137 14.54 -7.12 -3.13
CA LEU A 137 13.44 -7.23 -2.15
C LEU A 137 12.98 -8.68 -1.92
N SER A 138 13.71 -9.69 -2.43
CA SER A 138 13.44 -11.10 -2.13
C SER A 138 13.61 -11.39 -0.64
N ILE A 139 13.12 -12.54 -0.18
CA ILE A 139 13.29 -13.00 1.21
C ILE A 139 14.76 -12.91 1.62
N GLU A 140 15.67 -13.44 0.78
CA GLU A 140 17.10 -13.44 1.07
C GLU A 140 17.69 -12.02 1.10
N ALA A 141 17.35 -11.18 0.10
CA ALA A 141 17.81 -9.80 0.08
C ALA A 141 17.29 -8.99 1.29
N SER A 142 16.08 -9.28 1.76
CA SER A 142 15.47 -8.57 2.89
C SER A 142 16.22 -8.77 4.22
N LYS A 143 16.95 -9.87 4.36
CA LYS A 143 17.79 -10.14 5.56
C LYS A 143 18.88 -9.07 5.73
N ASN A 144 19.42 -8.56 4.62
CA ASN A 144 20.49 -7.56 4.65
C ASN A 144 20.04 -6.20 5.21
N TYR A 145 18.74 -5.94 5.25
CA TYR A 145 18.18 -4.67 5.76
C TYR A 145 17.71 -4.78 7.22
N LYS A 146 17.69 -5.98 7.82
CA LYS A 146 17.27 -6.17 9.22
C LYS A 146 18.12 -5.34 10.22
N PRO A 147 19.47 -5.29 10.12
CA PRO A 147 20.26 -4.46 11.02
C PRO A 147 19.83 -2.99 10.98
N GLN A 148 19.62 -2.43 9.79
CA GLN A 148 19.18 -1.05 9.62
C GLN A 148 17.75 -0.83 10.16
N GLN A 149 16.86 -1.79 9.96
CA GLN A 149 15.50 -1.71 10.50
C GLN A 149 15.50 -1.74 12.03
N SER A 150 16.34 -2.57 12.65
CA SER A 150 16.50 -2.58 14.11
C SER A 150 17.11 -1.29 14.64
N LEU A 151 18.16 -0.78 13.99
CA LEU A 151 18.78 0.50 14.33
C LEU A 151 17.74 1.64 14.32
N GLU A 152 16.98 1.77 13.23
CA GLU A 152 15.93 2.81 13.12
C GLU A 152 14.81 2.62 14.15
N ALA A 153 14.50 1.37 14.52
CA ALA A 153 13.49 1.08 15.53
C ALA A 153 13.96 1.45 16.95
N ARG A 154 15.26 1.27 17.28
CA ARG A 154 15.84 1.75 18.56
C ARG A 154 15.73 3.27 18.68
N ILE A 155 16.03 3.99 17.62
CA ILE A 155 15.88 5.46 17.57
C ILE A 155 14.41 5.86 17.68
N LEU A 156 13.50 5.16 17.00
CA LEU A 156 12.07 5.42 17.07
C LEU A 156 11.52 5.26 18.50
N VAL A 157 11.98 4.27 19.25
CA VAL A 157 11.58 4.08 20.66
C VAL A 157 11.99 5.28 21.51
N LYS A 158 13.21 5.81 21.32
CA LYS A 158 13.65 7.05 21.98
C LYS A 158 12.81 8.25 21.55
N ASP A 159 12.61 8.42 20.24
CA ASP A 159 11.77 9.50 19.70
C ASP A 159 10.35 9.49 20.33
N PHE A 160 9.79 8.30 20.53
CA PHE A 160 8.49 8.13 21.15
C PHE A 160 8.47 8.42 22.64
N MET A 161 9.55 8.10 23.36
CA MET A 161 9.71 8.44 24.76
C MET A 161 9.81 9.96 24.97
N ASP A 162 10.45 10.66 24.02
CA ASP A 162 10.68 12.11 24.09
C ASP A 162 9.51 12.93 23.49
N ALA A 163 8.56 12.29 22.81
CA ALA A 163 7.45 12.97 22.15
C ALA A 163 6.53 13.69 23.14
N ALA A 164 6.39 14.99 22.98
CA ALA A 164 5.56 15.83 23.85
C ALA A 164 4.05 15.64 23.62
N ASP A 165 3.65 15.23 22.41
CA ASP A 165 2.25 15.01 22.03
C ASP A 165 2.16 13.78 21.08
N TYR A 166 1.07 13.01 21.22
CA TYR A 166 0.78 11.85 20.38
C TYR A 166 0.74 12.19 18.88
N LYS A 167 0.42 13.41 18.48
CA LYS A 167 0.46 13.87 17.08
C LYS A 167 1.86 13.82 16.47
N GLN A 168 2.90 13.96 17.29
CA GLN A 168 4.28 13.84 16.84
C GLN A 168 4.64 12.40 16.47
N LEU A 169 3.96 11.40 17.06
CA LEU A 169 4.21 9.99 16.77
C LEU A 169 4.07 9.68 15.27
N SER A 170 3.09 10.29 14.60
CA SER A 170 2.89 10.13 13.16
C SER A 170 4.08 10.61 12.34
N PHE A 171 4.73 11.70 12.74
CA PHE A 171 5.93 12.20 12.05
C PHE A 171 7.14 11.30 12.30
N HIS A 172 7.32 10.82 13.53
CA HIS A 172 8.39 9.89 13.87
C HIS A 172 8.24 8.55 13.13
N LEU A 173 7.01 8.00 13.06
CA LEU A 173 6.70 6.83 12.23
C LEU A 173 7.01 7.06 10.76
N ARG A 174 6.68 8.25 10.24
CA ARG A 174 7.00 8.59 8.85
C ARG A 174 8.52 8.67 8.62
N ARG A 175 9.28 9.32 9.53
CA ARG A 175 10.73 9.35 9.47
C ARG A 175 11.31 7.93 9.44
N PHE A 176 10.91 7.08 10.39
CA PHE A 176 11.32 5.69 10.45
C PHE A 176 11.05 4.97 9.11
N ALA A 177 9.81 5.01 8.63
CA ALA A 177 9.43 4.31 7.41
C ALA A 177 10.18 4.81 6.18
N VAL A 178 10.35 6.15 6.04
CA VAL A 178 11.10 6.75 4.92
C VAL A 178 12.59 6.41 5.01
N SER A 179 13.19 6.40 6.20
CA SER A 179 14.59 6.01 6.40
C SER A 179 14.85 4.56 5.98
N VAL A 180 13.99 3.64 6.43
CA VAL A 180 14.08 2.23 6.05
C VAL A 180 14.02 2.05 4.53
N VAL A 181 13.05 2.67 3.86
CA VAL A 181 12.88 2.45 2.41
C VAL A 181 13.88 3.23 1.56
N LEU A 182 14.43 4.34 2.06
CA LEU A 182 15.54 5.04 1.42
C LEU A 182 16.82 4.19 1.47
N ASN A 183 17.06 3.55 2.61
CA ASN A 183 18.17 2.60 2.75
C ASN A 183 18.05 1.42 1.79
N VAL A 184 16.85 0.81 1.73
CA VAL A 184 16.57 -0.29 0.78
C VAL A 184 16.80 0.13 -0.66
N GLY A 185 16.35 1.34 -1.02
CA GLY A 185 16.48 1.88 -2.38
C GLY A 185 17.90 2.26 -2.76
N TYR A 186 18.59 2.96 -1.86
CA TYR A 186 19.82 3.69 -2.18
C TYR A 186 20.98 3.50 -1.19
N GLY A 187 20.79 2.77 -0.08
CA GLY A 187 21.79 2.62 0.97
C GLY A 187 21.93 3.88 1.84
N GLU A 188 20.98 4.81 1.77
CA GLU A 188 21.02 6.07 2.52
C GLU A 188 20.06 6.05 3.72
N ARG A 189 20.30 6.94 4.69
CA ARG A 189 19.55 7.03 5.94
C ARG A 189 19.02 8.44 6.18
N ILE A 190 17.86 8.53 6.82
CA ILE A 190 17.26 9.79 7.30
C ILE A 190 17.68 10.03 8.75
N LYS A 191 18.31 11.17 9.04
CA LYS A 191 18.77 11.51 10.39
C LYS A 191 17.72 12.22 11.23
N THR A 192 16.95 13.12 10.64
CA THR A 192 16.02 14.00 11.36
C THR A 192 14.63 14.04 10.74
N LEU A 193 13.64 14.49 11.50
CA LEU A 193 12.27 14.71 11.03
C LEU A 193 12.18 15.77 9.91
N HIS A 194 13.09 16.73 9.94
CA HIS A 194 13.11 17.86 9.00
C HIS A 194 14.00 17.59 7.77
N ASP A 195 14.45 16.37 7.62
CA ASP A 195 15.22 15.97 6.44
C ASP A 195 14.42 16.24 5.17
N LYS A 196 15.06 16.86 4.19
CA LYS A 196 14.46 17.19 2.90
C LYS A 196 13.80 15.98 2.26
N MET A 197 14.40 14.79 2.39
CA MET A 197 13.90 13.56 1.77
C MET A 197 12.59 13.07 2.39
N VAL A 198 12.30 13.38 3.67
CA VAL A 198 10.99 13.09 4.28
C VAL A 198 9.92 13.98 3.67
N VAL A 199 10.21 15.29 3.57
CA VAL A 199 9.28 16.28 2.98
C VAL A 199 9.01 15.95 1.51
N GLU A 200 10.05 15.69 0.73
CA GLU A 200 9.93 15.31 -0.70
C GLU A 200 9.09 14.02 -0.86
N ASN A 201 9.32 13.02 -0.01
CA ASN A 201 8.52 11.79 -0.05
C ASN A 201 7.03 12.07 0.20
N MET A 202 6.72 12.89 1.21
CA MET A 202 5.32 13.24 1.52
C MET A 202 4.65 14.03 0.39
N GLU A 203 5.36 14.94 -0.27
CA GLU A 203 4.83 15.72 -1.37
C GLU A 203 4.59 14.86 -2.62
N ILE A 204 5.52 13.98 -2.96
CA ILE A 204 5.39 13.04 -4.07
C ILE A 204 4.22 12.08 -3.84
N ASP A 205 4.09 11.52 -2.64
CA ASP A 205 2.96 10.69 -2.25
C ASP A 205 1.62 11.43 -2.39
N ARG A 206 1.53 12.62 -1.79
CA ARG A 206 0.31 13.44 -1.84
C ARG A 206 -0.10 13.75 -3.27
N TYR A 207 0.86 14.14 -4.10
CA TYR A 207 0.57 14.45 -5.50
C TYR A 207 0.17 13.20 -6.29
N PHE A 208 0.86 12.08 -6.09
CA PHE A 208 0.52 10.82 -6.74
C PHE A 208 -0.89 10.34 -6.38
N LEU A 209 -1.27 10.37 -5.11
CA LEU A 209 -2.61 10.00 -4.65
C LEU A 209 -3.67 10.94 -5.23
N LYS A 210 -3.42 12.26 -5.23
CA LYS A 210 -4.30 13.27 -5.84
C LYS A 210 -4.54 12.99 -7.32
N ILE A 211 -3.49 12.73 -8.10
CA ILE A 211 -3.62 12.53 -9.55
C ILE A 211 -4.20 11.16 -9.90
N LEU A 212 -3.98 10.15 -9.05
CA LEU A 212 -4.54 8.81 -9.21
C LEU A 212 -6.07 8.80 -9.00
N SER A 213 -6.56 9.59 -8.04
CA SER A 213 -7.99 9.76 -7.75
C SER A 213 -8.68 10.80 -8.64
N SER A 214 -7.93 11.61 -9.40
CA SER A 214 -8.49 12.61 -10.29
C SER A 214 -9.24 11.96 -11.46
N ASN A 215 -10.29 12.66 -11.93
CA ASN A 215 -11.06 12.19 -13.07
C ASN A 215 -10.17 11.96 -14.29
N SER A 216 -10.35 10.81 -14.93
CA SER A 216 -9.62 10.46 -16.14
C SER A 216 -9.80 11.51 -17.23
N VAL A 217 -8.72 11.96 -17.82
CA VAL A 217 -8.75 12.76 -19.04
C VAL A 217 -9.37 11.93 -20.16
N TRP A 218 -10.30 12.52 -20.89
CA TRP A 218 -10.91 11.86 -22.03
C TRP A 218 -9.85 11.66 -23.12
N PRO A 219 -9.65 10.41 -23.62
CA PRO A 219 -8.60 10.12 -24.59
C PRO A 219 -8.65 10.99 -25.85
N ILE A 220 -9.83 11.50 -26.20
CA ILE A 220 -10.02 12.42 -27.34
C ILE A 220 -9.22 13.71 -27.20
N LEU A 221 -9.02 14.20 -25.95
CA LEU A 221 -8.25 15.43 -25.68
C LEU A 221 -6.76 15.27 -26.01
N LEU A 222 -6.24 14.04 -26.07
CA LEU A 222 -4.87 13.78 -26.51
C LEU A 222 -4.64 14.05 -28.00
N ARG A 223 -5.73 14.17 -28.79
CA ARG A 223 -5.67 14.54 -30.21
C ARG A 223 -5.49 16.04 -30.44
N LEU A 224 -5.71 16.87 -29.40
CA LEU A 224 -5.45 18.30 -29.47
C LEU A 224 -3.94 18.55 -29.66
N PRO A 225 -3.55 19.64 -30.34
CA PRO A 225 -2.17 20.09 -30.33
C PRO A 225 -1.65 20.25 -28.88
N LYS A 226 -0.37 19.93 -28.64
CA LYS A 226 0.19 19.90 -27.27
C LYS A 226 -0.02 21.20 -26.49
N TRP A 227 0.04 22.35 -27.16
CA TRP A 227 -0.16 23.64 -26.52
C TRP A 227 -1.60 23.89 -26.04
N LEU A 228 -2.58 23.16 -26.54
CA LEU A 228 -3.97 23.16 -26.04
C LEU A 228 -4.24 22.09 -24.97
N GLN A 229 -3.26 21.26 -24.63
CA GLN A 229 -3.41 20.21 -23.63
C GLN A 229 -3.05 20.73 -22.23
N TRP A 230 -3.79 21.72 -21.71
CA TRP A 230 -3.54 22.38 -20.40
C TRP A 230 -3.44 21.39 -19.23
N PHE A 231 -4.13 20.26 -19.29
CA PHE A 231 -4.12 19.20 -18.28
C PHE A 231 -2.75 18.52 -18.12
N ARG A 232 -1.80 18.75 -19.03
CA ARG A 232 -0.44 18.18 -18.99
C ARG A 232 0.53 19.05 -18.18
N TRP A 233 0.33 20.34 -18.10
CA TRP A 233 1.36 21.27 -17.62
C TRP A 233 1.79 20.98 -16.18
N GLU A 234 0.84 20.84 -15.25
CA GLU A 234 1.16 20.51 -13.86
C GLU A 234 1.75 19.09 -13.73
N PRO A 235 1.15 18.02 -14.27
CA PRO A 235 1.73 16.69 -14.19
C PRO A 235 3.12 16.57 -14.84
N GLU A 236 3.39 17.23 -15.95
CA GLU A 236 4.72 17.21 -16.58
C GLU A 236 5.76 17.97 -15.75
N ARG A 237 5.39 19.11 -15.17
CA ARG A 237 6.24 19.85 -14.23
C ARG A 237 6.59 18.99 -13.02
N MET A 238 5.60 18.33 -12.41
CA MET A 238 5.82 17.45 -11.26
C MET A 238 6.66 16.23 -11.64
N ARG A 239 6.45 15.65 -12.82
CA ARG A 239 7.31 14.58 -13.33
C ARG A 239 8.77 15.02 -13.45
N HIS A 240 9.01 16.22 -14.00
CA HIS A 240 10.37 16.75 -14.12
C HIS A 240 11.04 16.88 -12.74
N ARG A 241 10.34 17.49 -11.77
CA ARG A 241 10.80 17.60 -10.38
C ARG A 241 11.16 16.22 -9.79
N ASP A 242 10.24 15.27 -9.84
CA ASP A 242 10.43 13.93 -9.29
C ASP A 242 11.60 13.21 -9.99
N THR A 243 11.74 13.39 -11.30
CA THR A 243 12.86 12.81 -12.06
C THR A 243 14.19 13.35 -11.56
N MET A 244 14.29 14.67 -11.31
CA MET A 244 15.53 15.27 -10.75
C MET A 244 15.87 14.69 -9.37
N VAL A 245 14.87 14.48 -8.51
CA VAL A 245 15.09 13.86 -7.19
C VAL A 245 15.61 12.42 -7.36
N TYR A 246 14.97 11.61 -8.20
CA TYR A 246 15.38 10.21 -8.39
C TYR A 246 16.75 10.06 -9.05
N MET A 247 17.04 10.93 -10.03
CA MET A 247 18.35 10.97 -10.66
C MET A 247 19.43 11.40 -9.67
N GLY A 248 19.19 12.43 -8.86
CA GLY A 248 20.13 12.87 -7.83
C GLY A 248 20.47 11.77 -6.82
N LEU A 249 19.46 11.00 -6.37
CA LEU A 249 19.68 9.84 -5.50
C LEU A 249 20.50 8.74 -6.19
N LEU A 250 20.23 8.46 -7.47
CA LEU A 250 20.99 7.46 -8.22
C LEU A 250 22.43 7.91 -8.47
N ASP A 251 22.64 9.18 -8.80
CA ASP A 251 23.96 9.75 -9.04
C ASP A 251 24.81 9.77 -7.75
N GLY A 252 24.20 10.05 -6.58
CA GLY A 252 24.85 9.88 -5.29
C GLY A 252 25.36 8.45 -5.05
N VAL A 253 24.60 7.43 -5.48
CA VAL A 253 25.08 6.02 -5.40
C VAL A 253 26.25 5.79 -6.36
N LYS A 254 26.19 6.32 -7.60
CA LYS A 254 27.29 6.21 -8.57
C LYS A 254 28.58 6.84 -8.03
N GLU A 255 28.48 8.01 -7.40
CA GLU A 255 29.61 8.71 -6.79
C GLU A 255 30.24 7.89 -5.64
N ARG A 256 29.42 7.30 -4.75
CA ARG A 256 29.91 6.43 -3.68
C ARG A 256 30.65 5.20 -4.22
N ILE A 257 30.14 4.59 -5.27
CA ILE A 257 30.78 3.44 -5.94
C ILE A 257 32.13 3.89 -6.56
N ALA A 258 32.16 5.02 -7.25
CA ALA A 258 33.37 5.54 -7.91
C ALA A 258 34.48 5.91 -6.92
N ASN A 259 34.10 6.52 -5.80
CA ASN A 259 35.03 6.96 -4.77
C ASN A 259 35.50 5.84 -3.84
N LYS A 260 35.00 4.60 -4.03
CA LYS A 260 35.28 3.45 -3.14
C LYS A 260 35.02 3.77 -1.65
N THR A 261 34.26 4.81 -1.38
CA THR A 261 33.81 5.13 -0.04
C THR A 261 32.80 4.09 0.37
N ASP A 262 33.24 3.28 1.26
CA ASP A 262 32.54 2.20 1.91
C ASP A 262 31.77 1.28 0.94
N SER A 263 32.20 0.07 0.91
CA SER A 263 31.63 -1.02 0.13
C SER A 263 30.15 -0.76 -0.11
N ALA A 264 29.78 -0.60 -1.36
CA ALA A 264 28.44 -0.31 -1.81
C ALA A 264 27.43 -1.17 -1.05
N LYS A 265 26.78 -0.59 -0.04
CA LYS A 265 25.81 -1.30 0.80
C LYS A 265 24.75 -1.93 -0.10
N PRO A 266 24.35 -3.17 0.16
CA PRO A 266 23.37 -3.84 -0.65
C PRO A 266 22.09 -3.00 -0.70
N SER A 267 21.80 -2.44 -1.88
CA SER A 267 20.61 -1.66 -2.16
C SER A 267 20.08 -2.00 -3.55
N VAL A 268 18.84 -1.60 -3.83
CA VAL A 268 18.25 -1.78 -5.17
C VAL A 268 19.06 -1.02 -6.23
N ALA A 269 19.57 0.18 -5.88
CA ALA A 269 20.35 1.00 -6.80
C ALA A 269 21.70 0.37 -7.16
N VAL A 270 22.44 -0.16 -6.18
CA VAL A 270 23.70 -0.86 -6.43
C VAL A 270 23.49 -2.05 -7.36
N ARG A 271 22.54 -2.93 -7.03
CA ARG A 271 22.18 -4.08 -7.89
C ARG A 271 21.70 -3.64 -9.29
N GLY A 272 21.00 -2.51 -9.33
CA GLY A 272 20.53 -1.90 -10.57
C GLY A 272 21.66 -1.46 -11.47
N LEU A 273 22.64 -0.77 -10.92
CA LEU A 273 23.83 -0.30 -11.65
C LEU A 273 24.72 -1.45 -12.14
N GLU A 274 24.92 -2.48 -11.30
CA GLU A 274 25.70 -3.67 -11.67
C GLU A 274 25.15 -4.42 -12.88
N LYS A 275 23.81 -4.45 -13.05
CA LYS A 275 23.12 -5.27 -14.05
C LYS A 275 22.18 -4.45 -14.97
N GLN A 276 22.43 -3.15 -15.10
CA GLN A 276 21.56 -2.24 -15.86
C GLN A 276 21.34 -2.71 -17.30
N GLN A 277 22.41 -3.19 -17.94
CA GLN A 277 22.35 -3.68 -19.32
C GLN A 277 21.49 -4.94 -19.46
N ASP A 278 21.56 -5.86 -18.49
CA ASP A 278 20.76 -7.10 -18.49
C ASP A 278 19.26 -6.82 -18.48
N TRP A 279 18.85 -5.76 -17.79
CA TRP A 279 17.46 -5.34 -17.71
C TRP A 279 17.03 -4.38 -18.81
N GLY A 280 17.96 -3.88 -19.63
CA GLY A 280 17.68 -2.96 -20.74
C GLY A 280 16.97 -1.69 -20.29
N LEU A 281 17.37 -1.13 -19.14
CA LEU A 281 16.86 0.12 -18.58
C LEU A 281 17.83 1.27 -18.88
N ASN A 282 17.32 2.41 -19.34
CA ASN A 282 18.12 3.63 -19.36
C ASN A 282 18.23 4.24 -17.96
N ASP A 283 19.09 5.26 -17.77
CA ASP A 283 19.35 5.86 -16.47
C ASP A 283 18.09 6.40 -15.78
N ILE A 284 17.19 7.04 -16.52
CA ILE A 284 15.94 7.56 -15.99
C ILE A 284 15.03 6.42 -15.55
N GLU A 285 14.90 5.37 -16.35
CA GLU A 285 14.11 4.19 -16.02
C GLU A 285 14.69 3.46 -14.80
N LEU A 286 16.02 3.38 -14.70
CA LEU A 286 16.70 2.83 -13.54
C LEU A 286 16.44 3.68 -12.29
N ALA A 287 16.56 5.01 -12.37
CA ALA A 287 16.27 5.91 -11.26
C ALA A 287 14.83 5.76 -10.75
N TYR A 288 13.84 5.66 -11.67
CA TYR A 288 12.45 5.37 -11.31
C TYR A 288 12.27 3.98 -10.68
N ALA A 289 13.01 2.99 -11.13
CA ALA A 289 12.95 1.65 -10.56
C ALA A 289 13.53 1.62 -9.14
N CYS A 290 14.72 2.19 -8.95
CA CYS A 290 15.39 2.25 -7.65
C CYS A 290 14.60 3.07 -6.62
N SER A 291 13.84 4.08 -7.04
CA SER A 291 12.98 4.87 -6.17
C SER A 291 11.68 4.16 -5.74
N ALA A 292 11.35 3.01 -6.32
CA ALA A 292 10.09 2.33 -6.03
C ALA A 292 9.88 1.96 -4.55
N PRO A 293 10.87 1.46 -3.78
CA PRO A 293 10.71 1.25 -2.35
C PRO A 293 10.38 2.55 -1.60
N TRP A 294 11.11 3.63 -1.90
CA TRP A 294 10.93 4.92 -1.28
C TRP A 294 9.58 5.57 -1.62
N GLN A 295 9.09 5.40 -2.87
CA GLN A 295 7.79 5.89 -3.30
C GLN A 295 6.61 5.18 -2.61
N ALA A 296 6.74 3.89 -2.27
CA ALA A 296 5.61 3.08 -1.82
C ALA A 296 5.64 2.76 -0.32
N GLY A 297 6.82 2.66 0.29
CA GLY A 297 6.96 2.09 1.61
C GLY A 297 6.84 3.10 2.75
N GLY A 298 7.02 4.39 2.50
CA GLY A 298 6.94 5.41 3.54
C GLY A 298 5.56 5.51 4.18
N SER A 299 4.50 5.66 3.37
CA SER A 299 3.13 5.78 3.87
C SER A 299 2.54 4.44 4.31
N THR A 300 2.73 3.38 3.53
CA THR A 300 2.09 2.08 3.83
C THR A 300 2.63 1.45 5.10
N THR A 301 3.95 1.48 5.32
CA THR A 301 4.58 0.94 6.53
C THR A 301 4.20 1.75 7.76
N SER A 302 4.23 3.09 7.69
CA SER A 302 3.80 3.93 8.81
C SER A 302 2.33 3.71 9.17
N GLN A 303 1.44 3.52 8.19
CA GLN A 303 0.04 3.22 8.47
C GLN A 303 -0.17 1.83 9.07
N ALA A 304 0.60 0.82 8.69
CA ALA A 304 0.53 -0.49 9.35
C ALA A 304 0.91 -0.39 10.84
N ILE A 305 1.92 0.40 11.19
CA ILE A 305 2.31 0.63 12.59
C ILE A 305 1.26 1.49 13.33
N HIS A 306 0.61 2.46 12.65
CA HIS A 306 -0.53 3.17 13.25
C HIS A 306 -1.70 2.23 13.56
N VAL A 307 -2.01 1.28 12.66
CA VAL A 307 -3.03 0.23 12.92
C VAL A 307 -2.63 -0.63 14.11
N PHE A 308 -1.34 -0.97 14.26
CA PHE A 308 -0.84 -1.68 15.44
C PHE A 308 -1.09 -0.88 16.74
N LEU A 309 -0.67 0.38 16.81
CA LEU A 309 -0.90 1.23 17.98
C LEU A 309 -2.39 1.37 18.31
N PHE A 310 -3.20 1.56 17.29
CA PHE A 310 -4.66 1.65 17.43
C PHE A 310 -5.27 0.35 17.96
N ALA A 311 -4.80 -0.80 17.47
CA ALA A 311 -5.24 -2.11 17.96
C ALA A 311 -4.86 -2.32 19.43
N MET A 312 -3.67 -1.90 19.86
CA MET A 312 -3.24 -2.01 21.26
C MET A 312 -4.07 -1.10 22.20
N LEU A 313 -4.47 0.07 21.73
CA LEU A 313 -5.37 0.95 22.48
C LEU A 313 -6.76 0.35 22.70
N LEU A 314 -7.27 -0.36 21.68
CA LEU A 314 -8.60 -0.99 21.73
C LEU A 314 -8.60 -2.32 22.51
N ASN A 315 -7.44 -2.98 22.64
CA ASN A 315 -7.31 -4.32 23.20
C ASN A 315 -6.17 -4.37 24.24
N PRO A 316 -6.34 -3.76 25.41
CA PRO A 316 -5.30 -3.71 26.42
C PRO A 316 -4.91 -5.09 26.98
N ASP A 317 -5.82 -6.05 26.99
CA ASP A 317 -5.56 -7.45 27.37
C ASP A 317 -4.62 -8.16 26.38
N VAL A 318 -4.69 -7.83 25.09
CA VAL A 318 -3.75 -8.33 24.08
C VAL A 318 -2.37 -7.74 24.32
N LEU A 319 -2.28 -6.45 24.64
CA LEU A 319 -1.03 -5.79 24.98
C LEU A 319 -0.37 -6.45 26.21
N GLU A 320 -1.15 -6.69 27.27
CA GLU A 320 -0.67 -7.33 28.52
C GLU A 320 -0.08 -8.73 28.24
N LYS A 321 -0.79 -9.59 27.52
CA LYS A 321 -0.28 -10.91 27.13
C LYS A 321 1.01 -10.83 26.31
N ALA A 322 1.10 -9.87 25.38
CA ALA A 322 2.32 -9.66 24.60
C ALA A 322 3.49 -9.18 25.46
N GLN A 323 3.21 -8.33 26.46
CA GLN A 323 4.19 -7.89 27.43
C GLN A 323 4.69 -9.05 28.30
N GLU A 324 3.80 -9.94 28.76
CA GLU A 324 4.15 -11.16 29.51
C GLU A 324 5.04 -12.09 28.67
N GLU A 325 4.74 -12.29 27.38
CA GLU A 325 5.59 -13.08 26.49
C GLU A 325 6.99 -12.50 26.38
N ILE A 326 7.10 -11.19 26.11
CA ILE A 326 8.40 -10.49 25.98
C ILE A 326 9.18 -10.55 27.29
N ASP A 327 8.55 -10.32 28.43
CA ASP A 327 9.22 -10.34 29.74
C ASP A 327 9.77 -11.74 30.07
N ARG A 328 9.05 -12.79 29.71
CA ARG A 328 9.46 -14.16 29.91
C ARG A 328 10.60 -14.59 28.97
N VAL A 329 10.60 -14.14 27.72
CA VAL A 329 11.52 -14.61 26.67
C VAL A 329 12.75 -13.72 26.57
N VAL A 330 12.57 -12.41 26.49
CA VAL A 330 13.64 -11.42 26.29
C VAL A 330 14.10 -10.82 27.62
N GLY A 331 13.18 -10.64 28.54
CA GLY A 331 13.44 -9.97 29.82
C GLY A 331 13.52 -8.46 29.68
N ARG A 332 14.07 -7.81 30.72
CA ARG A 332 14.14 -6.35 30.82
C ARG A 332 15.56 -5.79 30.64
N SER A 333 16.56 -6.65 30.40
CA SER A 333 17.98 -6.25 30.27
C SER A 333 18.40 -5.82 28.88
N ARG A 334 17.60 -6.08 27.86
CA ARG A 334 17.80 -5.69 26.46
C ARG A 334 16.47 -5.48 25.75
N GLN A 335 16.49 -4.80 24.61
CA GLN A 335 15.33 -4.75 23.72
C GLN A 335 15.20 -6.03 22.87
N PRO A 336 13.99 -6.39 22.40
CA PRO A 336 13.80 -7.46 21.43
C PRO A 336 14.53 -7.18 20.11
N GLU A 337 15.01 -8.24 19.45
CA GLU A 337 15.68 -8.17 18.15
C GLU A 337 15.08 -9.19 17.16
N PHE A 338 15.56 -9.19 15.91
CA PHE A 338 15.05 -10.12 14.90
C PHE A 338 15.33 -11.59 15.21
N ASP A 339 16.34 -11.89 16.00
CA ASP A 339 16.66 -13.25 16.42
C ASP A 339 15.63 -13.81 17.42
N ASP A 340 14.82 -12.94 18.03
CA ASP A 340 13.77 -13.35 18.95
C ASP A 340 12.47 -13.76 18.25
N ILE A 341 12.33 -13.56 16.92
CA ILE A 341 11.06 -13.72 16.19
C ILE A 341 10.44 -15.11 16.38
N ASP A 342 11.26 -16.16 16.32
CA ASP A 342 10.80 -17.55 16.44
C ASP A 342 10.38 -17.90 17.89
N THR A 343 10.78 -17.10 18.86
CA THR A 343 10.49 -17.28 20.28
C THR A 343 9.43 -16.33 20.82
N LEU A 344 8.92 -15.41 19.97
CA LEU A 344 7.86 -14.45 20.26
C LEU A 344 6.61 -14.69 19.38
N PRO A 345 6.00 -15.91 19.44
CA PRO A 345 4.88 -16.27 18.57
C PRO A 345 3.63 -15.40 18.78
N TYR A 346 3.39 -14.88 19.99
CA TYR A 346 2.23 -14.02 20.24
C TYR A 346 2.42 -12.62 19.61
N VAL A 347 3.62 -12.07 19.69
CA VAL A 347 3.96 -10.80 19.01
C VAL A 347 3.88 -10.96 17.50
N ASP A 348 4.36 -12.07 16.92
CA ASP A 348 4.21 -12.36 15.50
C ASP A 348 2.74 -12.52 15.09
N ALA A 349 1.94 -13.18 15.95
CA ALA A 349 0.48 -13.28 15.76
C ALA A 349 -0.22 -11.91 15.78
N ILE A 350 0.20 -10.98 16.64
CA ILE A 350 -0.28 -9.59 16.62
C ILE A 350 0.03 -8.94 15.27
N CYS A 351 1.24 -9.08 14.74
CA CYS A 351 1.62 -8.52 13.44
C CYS A 351 0.78 -9.07 12.29
N LYS A 352 0.50 -10.38 12.30
CA LYS A 352 -0.40 -11.02 11.33
C LYS A 352 -1.82 -10.49 11.44
N GLU A 353 -2.32 -10.32 12.66
CA GLU A 353 -3.67 -9.82 12.91
C GLU A 353 -3.83 -8.34 12.52
N VAL A 354 -2.83 -7.50 12.73
CA VAL A 354 -2.79 -6.11 12.23
C VAL A 354 -3.03 -6.06 10.74
N LEU A 355 -2.33 -6.90 9.97
CA LEU A 355 -2.42 -6.94 8.50
C LEU A 355 -3.76 -7.49 8.02
N ARG A 356 -4.39 -8.39 8.77
CA ARG A 356 -5.72 -8.92 8.47
C ARG A 356 -6.81 -7.95 8.89
N TRP A 357 -6.82 -7.51 10.15
CA TRP A 357 -7.94 -6.79 10.77
C TRP A 357 -8.27 -5.47 10.08
N ARG A 358 -7.23 -4.70 9.71
CA ARG A 358 -7.41 -3.45 8.97
C ARG A 358 -6.33 -3.34 7.87
N PRO A 359 -6.51 -4.04 6.74
CA PRO A 359 -5.56 -3.97 5.62
C PRO A 359 -5.33 -2.53 5.17
N VAL A 360 -4.07 -2.14 5.03
CA VAL A 360 -3.69 -0.77 4.66
C VAL A 360 -4.16 -0.39 3.24
N ILE A 361 -4.26 -1.37 2.34
CA ILE A 361 -4.80 -1.16 0.98
C ILE A 361 -6.07 -2.00 0.79
N PRO A 362 -7.24 -1.48 1.24
CA PRO A 362 -8.46 -2.27 1.43
C PRO A 362 -9.07 -2.83 0.15
N ILE A 363 -8.81 -2.23 -1.01
CA ILE A 363 -9.33 -2.70 -2.32
C ILE A 363 -8.21 -3.14 -3.28
N GLY A 364 -6.97 -3.22 -2.79
CA GLY A 364 -5.81 -3.49 -3.63
C GLY A 364 -5.59 -2.42 -4.69
N VAL A 365 -4.63 -2.67 -5.59
CA VAL A 365 -4.42 -1.85 -6.80
C VAL A 365 -5.05 -2.58 -7.97
N ALA A 366 -6.01 -1.93 -8.65
CA ALA A 366 -6.79 -2.57 -9.70
C ALA A 366 -5.94 -3.25 -10.77
N HIS A 367 -6.28 -4.48 -11.07
CA HIS A 367 -5.77 -5.25 -12.21
C HIS A 367 -6.54 -4.90 -13.50
N CYS A 368 -6.06 -5.43 -14.63
CA CYS A 368 -6.75 -5.33 -15.91
C CYS A 368 -6.51 -6.63 -16.69
N ASN A 369 -7.57 -7.20 -17.27
CA ASN A 369 -7.42 -8.34 -18.16
C ASN A 369 -7.08 -7.88 -19.58
N THR A 370 -6.21 -8.62 -20.25
CA THR A 370 -5.75 -8.33 -21.62
C THR A 370 -6.64 -8.94 -22.70
N THR A 371 -7.34 -10.02 -22.37
CA THR A 371 -8.27 -10.74 -23.25
C THR A 371 -9.58 -10.97 -22.53
N ALA A 372 -10.67 -11.16 -23.26
CA ALA A 372 -11.94 -11.58 -22.69
C ALA A 372 -11.82 -12.97 -22.06
N ASP A 373 -12.58 -13.20 -21.00
CA ASP A 373 -12.58 -14.45 -20.24
C ASP A 373 -13.99 -14.83 -19.81
N VAL A 374 -14.17 -16.08 -19.40
CA VAL A 374 -15.41 -16.57 -18.78
C VAL A 374 -15.06 -17.18 -17.42
N TYR A 375 -15.69 -16.69 -16.37
CA TYR A 375 -15.52 -17.18 -15.01
C TYR A 375 -16.88 -17.59 -14.42
N GLU A 376 -16.99 -18.86 -14.05
CA GLU A 376 -18.24 -19.44 -13.51
C GLU A 376 -19.47 -19.11 -14.39
N GLY A 377 -19.32 -19.23 -15.73
CA GLY A 377 -20.36 -18.94 -16.71
C GLY A 377 -20.56 -17.45 -17.01
N MET A 378 -19.90 -16.55 -16.30
CA MET A 378 -20.02 -15.09 -16.47
C MET A 378 -18.94 -14.55 -17.41
N TYR A 379 -19.35 -13.78 -18.41
CA TYR A 379 -18.44 -13.16 -19.38
C TYR A 379 -17.75 -11.91 -18.80
N ILE A 380 -16.43 -11.86 -18.86
CA ILE A 380 -15.62 -10.70 -18.46
C ILE A 380 -14.96 -10.12 -19.72
N PRO A 381 -15.37 -8.93 -20.18
CA PRO A 381 -14.81 -8.30 -21.38
C PRO A 381 -13.30 -8.01 -21.25
N ALA A 382 -12.57 -8.04 -22.35
CA ALA A 382 -11.18 -7.57 -22.38
C ALA A 382 -11.06 -6.10 -21.96
N GLY A 383 -9.99 -5.75 -21.27
CA GLY A 383 -9.76 -4.39 -20.78
C GLY A 383 -10.58 -4.01 -19.55
N SER A 384 -11.25 -4.97 -18.91
CA SER A 384 -11.96 -4.74 -17.65
C SER A 384 -10.99 -4.39 -16.53
N LYS A 385 -11.34 -3.40 -15.70
CA LYS A 385 -10.62 -3.03 -14.49
C LYS A 385 -11.10 -3.92 -13.34
N VAL A 386 -10.20 -4.65 -12.70
CA VAL A 386 -10.55 -5.68 -11.72
C VAL A 386 -10.00 -5.31 -10.35
N TYR A 387 -10.88 -5.12 -9.37
CA TYR A 387 -10.56 -4.89 -7.96
C TYR A 387 -10.77 -6.16 -7.13
N ALA A 388 -9.91 -6.38 -6.15
CA ALA A 388 -10.11 -7.32 -5.06
C ALA A 388 -10.50 -6.54 -3.80
N ASN A 389 -11.68 -6.80 -3.23
CA ASN A 389 -12.08 -6.19 -1.97
C ASN A 389 -11.40 -6.92 -0.80
N ILE A 390 -10.14 -6.55 -0.54
CA ILE A 390 -9.28 -7.18 0.48
C ILE A 390 -9.86 -7.00 1.87
N ASP A 391 -10.49 -5.85 2.15
CA ASP A 391 -11.16 -5.59 3.43
C ASP A 391 -12.30 -6.59 3.69
N LEU A 392 -13.12 -6.88 2.69
CA LEU A 392 -14.16 -7.89 2.79
C LEU A 392 -13.57 -9.30 2.97
N MET A 393 -12.53 -9.63 2.19
CA MET A 393 -11.86 -10.94 2.28
C MET A 393 -11.22 -11.16 3.63
N SER A 394 -10.71 -10.11 4.28
CA SER A 394 -10.13 -10.17 5.63
C SER A 394 -11.17 -10.44 6.70
N LYS A 395 -12.44 -10.25 6.37
CA LYS A 395 -13.60 -10.44 7.26
C LYS A 395 -14.43 -11.69 6.93
N ASP A 396 -13.90 -12.62 6.16
CA ASP A 396 -14.57 -13.88 5.87
C ASP A 396 -14.80 -14.67 7.19
N PRO A 397 -16.07 -14.84 7.66
CA PRO A 397 -16.35 -15.45 8.94
C PRO A 397 -16.05 -16.96 8.98
N VAL A 398 -15.94 -17.60 7.81
CA VAL A 398 -15.57 -19.01 7.71
C VAL A 398 -14.06 -19.19 7.95
N ALA A 399 -13.26 -18.32 7.35
CA ALA A 399 -11.80 -18.34 7.52
C ALA A 399 -11.36 -17.72 8.87
N TYR A 400 -12.05 -16.68 9.31
CA TYR A 400 -11.72 -15.87 10.49
C TYR A 400 -12.97 -15.67 11.37
N PRO A 401 -13.33 -16.63 12.24
CA PRO A 401 -14.44 -16.49 13.18
C PRO A 401 -14.30 -15.20 14.02
N SER A 402 -15.42 -14.50 14.30
CA SER A 402 -15.44 -13.15 14.90
C SER A 402 -14.48 -12.19 14.17
N PRO A 403 -14.66 -11.91 12.87
CA PRO A 403 -13.65 -11.26 12.05
C PRO A 403 -13.39 -9.80 12.41
N ASP A 404 -14.34 -9.13 13.07
CA ASP A 404 -14.20 -7.75 13.53
C ASP A 404 -13.42 -7.63 14.85
N GLU A 405 -13.30 -8.71 15.62
CA GLU A 405 -12.46 -8.77 16.81
C GLU A 405 -10.98 -8.84 16.42
N PHE A 406 -10.15 -8.07 17.13
CA PHE A 406 -8.70 -8.18 17.05
C PHE A 406 -8.23 -9.33 17.94
N LYS A 407 -7.94 -10.49 17.36
CA LYS A 407 -7.70 -11.74 18.07
C LYS A 407 -6.43 -12.45 17.56
N PRO A 408 -5.26 -12.16 18.14
CA PRO A 408 -3.99 -12.80 17.76
C PRO A 408 -4.01 -14.32 17.92
N GLU A 409 -4.77 -14.83 18.89
CA GLU A 409 -4.88 -16.26 19.20
C GLU A 409 -5.35 -17.10 18.02
N ARG A 410 -6.01 -16.49 17.02
CA ARG A 410 -6.40 -17.20 15.80
C ARG A 410 -5.22 -17.75 14.98
N TRP A 411 -4.04 -17.18 15.17
CA TRP A 411 -2.81 -17.57 14.45
C TRP A 411 -1.99 -18.62 15.21
N LEU A 412 -2.43 -19.00 16.41
CA LEU A 412 -1.71 -19.88 17.32
C LEU A 412 -2.40 -21.24 17.48
N GLY A 413 -1.70 -22.18 18.11
CA GLY A 413 -2.22 -23.50 18.43
C GLY A 413 -2.17 -24.50 17.27
N PRO A 414 -2.82 -25.67 17.42
CA PRO A 414 -2.71 -26.77 16.48
C PRO A 414 -3.48 -26.56 15.16
N ASN A 415 -4.49 -25.67 15.17
CA ASN A 415 -5.34 -25.36 14.01
C ASN A 415 -5.37 -23.86 13.78
N PRO A 416 -4.26 -23.23 13.36
CA PRO A 416 -4.22 -21.81 13.14
C PRO A 416 -5.13 -21.40 11.97
N ALA A 417 -5.63 -20.17 12.00
CA ALA A 417 -6.35 -19.59 10.88
C ALA A 417 -5.47 -19.60 9.60
N PRO A 418 -6.09 -19.70 8.42
CA PRO A 418 -5.33 -19.67 7.17
C PRO A 418 -4.58 -18.34 7.03
N ALA A 419 -3.32 -18.41 6.58
CA ALA A 419 -2.52 -17.20 6.36
C ALA A 419 -3.26 -16.18 5.47
N PHE A 420 -3.07 -14.91 5.76
CA PHE A 420 -3.65 -13.80 4.99
C PHE A 420 -2.58 -12.98 4.26
N PRO A 421 -1.88 -13.54 3.27
CA PRO A 421 -0.88 -12.79 2.49
C PRO A 421 -1.52 -11.77 1.55
N PHE A 422 -2.85 -11.77 1.42
CA PHE A 422 -3.60 -10.98 0.45
C PHE A 422 -3.63 -9.49 0.77
N SER A 423 -3.29 -9.07 2.01
CA SER A 423 -3.02 -7.66 2.33
C SER A 423 -1.91 -7.06 1.46
N PHE A 424 -1.05 -7.91 0.90
CA PHE A 424 -0.01 -7.56 -0.06
C PHE A 424 -0.41 -7.79 -1.53
N GLY A 425 -1.70 -8.07 -1.81
CA GLY A 425 -2.22 -8.31 -3.16
C GLY A 425 -1.99 -9.72 -3.68
N PHE A 426 -2.17 -9.92 -4.99
CA PHE A 426 -2.31 -11.23 -5.62
C PHE A 426 -1.32 -11.46 -6.76
N GLY A 427 -0.88 -12.70 -6.91
CA GLY A 427 -0.19 -13.25 -8.06
C GLY A 427 1.04 -12.45 -8.48
N ARG A 428 1.22 -12.25 -9.78
CA ARG A 428 2.42 -11.57 -10.34
C ARG A 428 2.57 -10.11 -9.88
N ARG A 429 1.49 -9.49 -9.37
CA ARG A 429 1.44 -8.10 -8.88
C ARG A 429 1.51 -7.98 -7.37
N GLN A 430 1.71 -9.09 -6.66
CA GLN A 430 1.91 -9.07 -5.21
C GLN A 430 3.04 -8.09 -4.83
N CYS A 431 2.90 -7.42 -3.70
CA CYS A 431 3.84 -6.41 -3.22
C CYS A 431 5.27 -6.97 -3.14
N PRO A 432 6.23 -6.35 -3.83
CA PRO A 432 7.62 -6.82 -3.76
C PRO A 432 8.27 -6.53 -2.41
N GLY A 433 7.78 -5.51 -1.69
CA GLY A 433 8.32 -5.07 -0.40
C GLY A 433 7.70 -5.75 0.82
N MET A 434 6.91 -6.83 0.66
CA MET A 434 6.18 -7.42 1.77
C MET A 434 7.11 -7.87 2.91
N HIS A 435 8.28 -8.42 2.61
CA HIS A 435 9.23 -8.88 3.63
C HIS A 435 9.86 -7.72 4.41
N ILE A 436 10.11 -6.59 3.73
CA ILE A 436 10.59 -5.37 4.40
C ILE A 436 9.51 -4.81 5.32
N ALA A 437 8.24 -4.78 4.85
CA ALA A 437 7.12 -4.26 5.62
C ALA A 437 6.79 -5.13 6.84
N THR A 438 6.78 -6.46 6.69
CA THR A 438 6.53 -7.39 7.80
C THR A 438 7.65 -7.35 8.83
N ASN A 439 8.91 -7.29 8.40
CA ASN A 439 10.07 -7.11 9.29
C ASN A 439 9.95 -5.78 10.06
N ALA A 440 9.64 -4.67 9.38
CA ALA A 440 9.48 -3.36 10.01
C ALA A 440 8.35 -3.37 11.06
N LEU A 441 7.21 -3.98 10.73
CA LEU A 441 6.10 -4.10 11.67
C LEU A 441 6.49 -4.91 12.91
N PHE A 442 7.15 -6.07 12.72
CA PHE A 442 7.58 -6.93 13.82
C PHE A 442 8.56 -6.21 14.76
N ILE A 443 9.66 -5.64 14.21
CA ILE A 443 10.70 -5.04 15.05
C ILE A 443 10.19 -3.81 15.81
N VAL A 444 9.32 -3.01 15.19
CA VAL A 444 8.72 -1.86 15.85
C VAL A 444 7.70 -2.30 16.90
N ALA A 445 6.80 -3.24 16.57
CA ALA A 445 5.80 -3.73 17.51
C ALA A 445 6.47 -4.36 18.75
N SER A 446 7.45 -5.26 18.56
CA SER A 446 8.14 -5.91 19.66
C SER A 446 8.85 -4.91 20.59
N LYS A 447 9.56 -3.91 20.01
CA LYS A 447 10.25 -2.88 20.82
C LYS A 447 9.28 -1.95 21.53
N LEU A 448 8.15 -1.57 20.89
CA LEU A 448 7.14 -0.71 21.53
C LEU A 448 6.40 -1.43 22.68
N ILE A 449 6.05 -2.71 22.51
CA ILE A 449 5.45 -3.55 23.55
C ILE A 449 6.43 -3.70 24.74
N TRP A 450 7.71 -3.89 24.47
CA TRP A 450 8.75 -3.96 25.47
C TRP A 450 8.91 -2.63 26.25
N ALA A 451 8.89 -1.52 25.53
CA ALA A 451 9.25 -0.21 26.09
C ALA A 451 8.10 0.48 26.84
N PHE A 452 6.85 0.34 26.36
CA PHE A 452 5.76 1.21 26.79
C PHE A 452 4.50 0.49 27.25
N ASP A 453 3.84 1.09 28.25
CA ASP A 453 2.40 0.96 28.44
C ASP A 453 1.72 1.90 27.44
N ILE A 454 0.84 1.36 26.60
CA ILE A 454 0.13 2.10 25.57
C ILE A 454 -1.29 2.35 26.06
N LYS A 455 -1.64 3.60 26.38
CA LYS A 455 -2.92 3.96 27.01
C LYS A 455 -3.64 5.01 26.16
N ALA A 456 -4.97 4.99 26.18
CA ALA A 456 -5.76 6.04 25.58
C ALA A 456 -5.54 7.37 26.33
N ARG A 457 -5.42 8.45 25.56
CA ARG A 457 -5.33 9.81 26.12
C ARG A 457 -6.58 10.12 26.94
N VAL A 458 -6.41 10.81 28.04
CA VAL A 458 -7.52 11.34 28.84
C VAL A 458 -7.96 12.67 28.24
N ASP A 459 -9.26 12.80 27.98
CA ASP A 459 -9.87 14.05 27.55
C ASP A 459 -9.82 15.05 28.72
N PRO A 460 -9.15 16.21 28.57
CA PRO A 460 -9.02 17.18 29.65
C PRO A 460 -10.34 17.80 30.10
N LEU A 461 -11.39 17.76 29.27
CA LEU A 461 -12.72 18.31 29.62
C LEU A 461 -13.55 17.33 30.42
N THR A 462 -13.46 16.04 30.15
CA THR A 462 -14.30 15.01 30.77
C THR A 462 -13.55 14.24 31.86
N GLY A 463 -12.23 14.30 31.91
CA GLY A 463 -11.39 13.49 32.78
C GLY A 463 -11.44 11.98 32.50
N ARG A 464 -11.99 11.57 31.36
CA ARG A 464 -12.14 10.16 30.95
C ARG A 464 -11.25 9.83 29.74
N PRO A 465 -10.87 8.55 29.56
CA PRO A 465 -10.19 8.12 28.33
C PRO A 465 -11.04 8.45 27.09
N VAL A 466 -10.37 8.90 26.04
CA VAL A 466 -11.00 9.13 24.72
C VAL A 466 -11.57 7.80 24.22
N ILE A 467 -12.85 7.82 23.85
CA ILE A 467 -13.52 6.66 23.25
C ILE A 467 -13.12 6.57 21.78
N LEU A 468 -12.61 5.42 21.39
CA LEU A 468 -12.17 5.14 20.02
C LEU A 468 -13.25 4.36 19.27
N ASP A 469 -13.52 4.77 18.04
CA ASP A 469 -14.35 4.01 17.11
C ASP A 469 -13.42 3.12 16.25
N PRO A 470 -13.51 1.78 16.31
CA PRO A 470 -12.69 0.86 15.53
C PRO A 470 -12.80 1.08 14.02
N ASP A 471 -13.87 1.73 13.55
CA ASP A 471 -14.14 1.99 12.14
C ASP A 471 -13.78 3.43 11.71
N ASP A 472 -13.27 4.28 12.60
CA ASP A 472 -12.79 5.62 12.26
C ASP A 472 -11.45 5.57 11.52
N MET A 473 -11.55 5.16 10.26
CA MET A 473 -10.42 5.00 9.36
C MET A 473 -10.44 6.10 8.29
N ALA A 474 -9.29 6.50 7.82
CA ALA A 474 -9.12 7.51 6.77
C ALA A 474 -8.26 6.99 5.61
N GLY A 475 -8.43 7.63 4.44
CA GLY A 475 -7.68 7.33 3.22
C GLY A 475 -8.40 6.37 2.28
N ASP A 476 -8.28 6.65 0.97
CA ASP A 476 -8.99 5.90 -0.07
C ASP A 476 -8.15 4.74 -0.63
N LEU A 477 -6.88 5.00 -0.96
CA LEU A 477 -5.95 3.97 -1.44
C LEU A 477 -5.12 3.40 -0.29
N VAL A 478 -4.51 4.28 0.51
CA VAL A 478 -3.75 3.92 1.70
C VAL A 478 -4.58 4.30 2.91
N ARG A 479 -5.06 3.31 3.64
CA ARG A 479 -5.95 3.47 4.80
C ARG A 479 -5.19 3.34 6.10
N GLY A 480 -5.54 4.14 7.08
CA GLY A 480 -5.12 4.02 8.46
C GLY A 480 -6.12 4.66 9.42
N PRO A 481 -5.94 4.54 10.74
CA PRO A 481 -6.74 5.27 11.70
C PRO A 481 -6.67 6.77 11.43
N ARG A 482 -7.81 7.46 11.57
CA ARG A 482 -7.85 8.93 11.41
C ARG A 482 -7.01 9.61 12.47
N ASP A 483 -7.06 9.10 13.68
CA ASP A 483 -6.28 9.56 14.81
C ASP A 483 -5.92 8.39 15.74
N VAL A 484 -4.79 8.50 16.45
CA VAL A 484 -4.34 7.50 17.42
C VAL A 484 -3.97 8.24 18.71
N PRO A 485 -4.97 8.69 19.49
CA PRO A 485 -4.75 9.50 20.69
C PRO A 485 -4.22 8.63 21.84
N CYS A 486 -2.96 8.21 21.74
CA CYS A 486 -2.28 7.40 22.72
C CYS A 486 -1.31 8.21 23.59
N VAL A 487 -1.12 7.74 24.81
CA VAL A 487 -0.05 8.12 25.71
C VAL A 487 0.87 6.92 25.86
N LEU A 488 2.13 7.12 25.55
CA LEU A 488 3.18 6.12 25.70
C LEU A 488 3.93 6.40 27.01
N GLN A 489 3.69 5.54 28.01
CA GLN A 489 4.36 5.62 29.29
C GLN A 489 5.43 4.52 29.36
N VAL A 490 6.66 4.87 29.71
CA VAL A 490 7.70 3.85 29.93
C VAL A 490 7.23 2.83 30.95
N ARG A 491 7.26 1.55 30.63
CA ARG A 491 6.73 0.46 31.44
C ARG A 491 7.30 0.46 32.85
N GLY A 492 6.39 0.32 33.83
CA GLY A 492 6.73 0.35 35.24
C GLY A 492 7.27 1.69 35.72
N ASN A 493 7.19 2.76 34.93
CA ASN A 493 7.83 4.06 35.17
C ASN A 493 9.32 3.92 35.58
N SER A 494 10.02 2.93 34.99
CA SER A 494 11.34 2.46 35.40
C SER A 494 12.45 3.36 34.82
N GLU A 495 13.25 3.96 35.68
CA GLU A 495 14.46 4.70 35.30
C GLU A 495 15.49 3.79 34.62
N GLN A 496 15.56 2.53 35.01
CA GLN A 496 16.41 1.55 34.33
C GLN A 496 15.97 1.32 32.87
N THR A 497 14.68 1.19 32.63
CA THR A 497 14.15 1.07 31.26
C THR A 497 14.44 2.32 30.43
N ARG A 498 14.27 3.52 31.03
CA ARG A 498 14.62 4.80 30.38
C ARG A 498 16.10 4.85 30.02
N ALA A 499 16.98 4.52 30.96
CA ALA A 499 18.41 4.51 30.72
C ALA A 499 18.81 3.53 29.61
N LEU A 500 18.17 2.35 29.57
CA LEU A 500 18.44 1.39 28.50
C LEU A 500 17.94 1.87 27.14
N ILE A 501 16.77 2.48 27.05
CA ILE A 501 16.27 3.10 25.81
C ILE A 501 17.27 4.15 25.29
N LEU A 502 17.77 5.00 26.16
CA LEU A 502 18.74 6.04 25.80
C LEU A 502 20.08 5.43 25.32
N ALA A 503 20.62 4.46 26.06
CA ALA A 503 21.86 3.80 25.72
C ALA A 503 21.77 3.04 24.38
N GLU A 504 20.67 2.33 24.14
CA GLU A 504 20.43 1.62 22.87
C GLU A 504 20.25 2.59 21.68
N ALA A 505 19.62 3.73 21.91
CA ALA A 505 19.47 4.75 20.87
C ALA A 505 20.82 5.44 20.57
N GLU A 506 21.63 5.75 21.59
CA GLU A 506 22.96 6.32 21.41
C GLU A 506 23.91 5.34 20.69
N ALA A 507 23.86 4.06 21.05
CA ALA A 507 24.57 3.01 20.32
C ALA A 507 24.11 2.96 18.85
N ALA A 508 22.80 3.00 18.59
CA ALA A 508 22.25 3.02 17.24
C ALA A 508 22.67 4.27 16.45
N GLU A 509 22.72 5.44 17.08
CA GLU A 509 23.19 6.67 16.45
C GLU A 509 24.70 6.59 16.14
N THR A 510 25.50 5.98 17.01
CA THR A 510 26.93 5.73 16.80
C THR A 510 27.17 4.73 15.67
N GLU A 511 26.48 3.58 15.71
CA GLU A 511 26.48 2.62 14.59
C GLU A 511 26.08 3.30 13.27
N ALA A 512 25.13 4.23 13.33
CA ALA A 512 24.67 4.97 12.16
C ALA A 512 25.73 5.91 11.58
N LEU A 513 26.67 6.42 12.38
CA LEU A 513 27.78 7.25 11.89
C LEU A 513 28.77 6.42 11.08
N GLU A 514 29.00 5.17 11.48
CA GLU A 514 29.78 4.22 10.68
C GLU A 514 29.08 3.86 9.36
N PHE A 515 27.76 4.08 9.29
CA PHE A 515 26.92 3.86 8.11
C PHE A 515 26.70 5.14 7.26
N THR A 516 27.24 6.29 7.66
CA THR A 516 27.09 7.53 6.89
C THR A 516 28.41 7.81 6.16
N PRO A 517 28.40 8.04 4.84
CA PRO A 517 29.60 8.42 4.10
C PRO A 517 30.11 9.80 4.50
#